data_9d8721fbc604faab8bfa1817fd72e4ea
#
_entry.id   9d8721fbc604faab8bfa1817fd72e4ea
#
_cell.length_a   1.000
_cell.length_b   1.000
_cell.length_c   1.000
_cell.angle_alpha   90.00
_cell.angle_beta   90.00
_cell.angle_gamma   90.00
#
_symmetry.space_group_name_H-M   'P 1'
#
loop_
_entity.id
_entity.type
_entity.pdbx_description
1 polymer ?
#
loop_
_entity_poly.entity_id
_entity_poly.type
_entity_poly.pdbx_seq_one_letter_code
_entity_poly.pdbx_strand_id
1 'polypeptide(L)'
;EKGLFWVSTNKGLVHFNPKNSSFKVYTVANGLLSNQFNYQSSYKDKNGRIYFGCINGFISFAPSSFIDNDFLPSVLITDFMLFNKKVVVGEKGSPLKQSITLSNHIELQSNQNSFSFRIAAISYQSPSMNTLLYRLEGYDSEWHTAGKGPITYSNLPYGTYMLRVKGANSDGVWNPDVRTLGIRILPPFYLSVWAYLIYILLILGTFFALFFYLRKRTIEKQRKEMEKFEQEKEQELYTTKIDFFTNVAHEIRTPLTLIKCPLENVLADRELSENVRMELEIMDQNVERLLNLINQLLDFRKAENKGFKLNPKEYN
;
A
#
# COMPACT_ATOMS: atom_id res chain seq x y z
N GLU A 1 31.32 64.24 -9.88
CA GLU A 1 31.61 64.81 -8.54
C GLU A 1 32.36 63.71 -7.74
N LYS A 2 33.48 64.03 -7.13
CA LYS A 2 34.34 63.04 -6.43
C LYS A 2 34.72 61.85 -7.28
N GLY A 3 34.84 62.02 -8.66
CA GLY A 3 35.14 60.91 -9.58
C GLY A 3 33.96 60.00 -9.96
N LEU A 4 32.74 60.36 -9.58
CA LEU A 4 31.51 59.62 -9.93
C LEU A 4 30.81 60.33 -11.08
N PHE A 5 30.19 59.56 -11.98
CA PHE A 5 29.46 60.05 -13.16
C PHE A 5 27.95 59.87 -13.00
N TRP A 6 27.20 60.91 -13.42
CA TRP A 6 25.77 60.83 -13.62
C TRP A 6 25.49 60.76 -15.10
N VAL A 7 24.87 59.69 -15.55
CA VAL A 7 24.63 59.46 -16.98
C VAL A 7 23.13 59.28 -17.20
N SER A 8 22.54 60.18 -17.98
CA SER A 8 21.15 60.05 -18.41
C SER A 8 21.02 59.07 -19.57
N THR A 9 20.02 58.18 -19.48
CA THR A 9 19.77 57.14 -20.46
C THR A 9 18.29 57.11 -20.84
N ASN A 10 17.91 56.27 -21.80
CA ASN A 10 16.50 56.00 -22.12
C ASN A 10 15.82 55.01 -21.17
N LYS A 11 16.55 54.49 -20.15
CA LYS A 11 16.05 53.54 -19.16
C LYS A 11 16.23 54.00 -17.71
N GLY A 12 16.49 55.30 -17.52
CA GLY A 12 16.72 55.85 -16.18
C GLY A 12 17.99 56.70 -16.10
N LEU A 13 18.28 57.17 -14.90
CA LEU A 13 19.49 57.91 -14.55
C LEU A 13 20.49 56.99 -13.88
N VAL A 14 21.68 56.88 -14.43
CA VAL A 14 22.74 55.99 -13.96
C VAL A 14 23.75 56.78 -13.15
N HIS A 15 24.01 56.37 -11.94
CA HIS A 15 25.13 56.79 -11.09
C HIS A 15 26.24 55.78 -11.22
N PHE A 16 27.34 56.14 -11.87
CA PHE A 16 28.43 55.21 -12.23
C PHE A 16 29.71 55.59 -11.47
N ASN A 17 30.32 54.60 -10.87
CA ASN A 17 31.63 54.70 -10.23
C ASN A 17 32.69 54.02 -11.09
N PRO A 18 33.57 54.75 -11.78
CA PRO A 18 34.56 54.18 -12.67
C PRO A 18 35.71 53.45 -11.93
N LYS A 19 35.90 53.71 -10.61
CA LYS A 19 36.99 53.06 -9.85
C LYS A 19 36.75 51.59 -9.60
N ASN A 20 35.53 51.18 -9.44
CA ASN A 20 35.13 49.80 -9.18
C ASN A 20 34.11 49.25 -10.19
N SER A 21 33.85 50.03 -11.27
CA SER A 21 32.85 49.69 -12.30
C SER A 21 31.43 49.43 -11.77
N SER A 22 31.12 49.88 -10.57
CA SER A 22 29.77 49.75 -10.03
C SER A 22 28.87 50.83 -10.59
N PHE A 23 27.59 50.48 -10.77
CA PHE A 23 26.60 51.47 -11.19
C PHE A 23 25.26 51.23 -10.49
N LYS A 24 24.52 52.28 -10.24
CA LYS A 24 23.19 52.27 -9.71
C LYS A 24 22.24 53.00 -10.68
N VAL A 25 21.14 52.36 -11.01
CA VAL A 25 20.15 52.91 -11.94
C VAL A 25 18.94 53.40 -11.15
N TYR A 26 18.65 54.69 -11.29
CA TYR A 26 17.44 55.31 -10.75
C TYR A 26 16.38 55.39 -11.83
N THR A 27 15.15 55.06 -11.45
CA THR A 27 13.99 55.01 -12.36
C THR A 27 12.79 55.71 -11.72
N VAL A 28 11.65 55.72 -12.40
CA VAL A 28 10.36 56.21 -11.87
C VAL A 28 10.02 55.48 -10.52
N ALA A 29 10.41 54.23 -10.36
CA ALA A 29 10.22 53.48 -9.10
C ALA A 29 11.02 54.08 -7.92
N ASN A 30 12.09 54.85 -8.20
CA ASN A 30 12.87 55.59 -7.20
C ASN A 30 12.41 57.07 -7.08
N GLY A 31 11.30 57.45 -7.73
CA GLY A 31 10.75 58.79 -7.66
C GLY A 31 11.19 59.73 -8.79
N LEU A 32 11.85 59.24 -9.83
CA LEU A 32 12.12 60.07 -11.01
C LEU A 32 10.83 60.39 -11.76
N LEU A 33 10.78 61.58 -12.41
CA LEU A 33 9.64 62.02 -13.19
C LEU A 33 9.42 61.16 -14.47
N SER A 34 10.52 60.67 -15.08
CA SER A 34 10.52 59.83 -16.28
C SER A 34 11.75 58.91 -16.31
N ASN A 35 11.65 57.77 -16.98
CA ASN A 35 12.79 56.91 -17.29
C ASN A 35 13.54 57.36 -18.56
N GLN A 36 12.92 58.18 -19.40
CA GLN A 36 13.47 58.60 -20.66
C GLN A 36 13.98 60.06 -20.56
N PHE A 37 15.28 60.21 -20.78
CA PHE A 37 15.94 61.47 -20.76
C PHE A 37 16.24 61.95 -22.18
N ASN A 38 16.23 63.28 -22.37
CA ASN A 38 16.49 63.91 -23.66
C ASN A 38 18.02 63.86 -23.93
N TYR A 39 18.36 63.72 -25.21
CA TYR A 39 19.76 63.70 -25.63
C TYR A 39 20.38 65.11 -25.40
N GLN A 40 21.63 65.12 -24.88
CA GLN A 40 22.41 66.36 -24.59
C GLN A 40 21.68 67.37 -23.67
N SER A 41 20.71 66.92 -22.89
CA SER A 41 19.91 67.85 -22.06
C SER A 41 20.38 67.71 -20.60
N SER A 42 21.62 68.11 -20.29
CA SER A 42 22.17 68.13 -18.96
C SER A 42 22.90 69.44 -18.67
N TYR A 43 22.77 69.91 -17.43
CA TYR A 43 23.42 71.11 -16.96
C TYR A 43 23.83 70.97 -15.49
N LYS A 44 25.00 71.56 -15.12
CA LYS A 44 25.43 71.66 -13.75
C LYS A 44 25.60 73.16 -13.40
N ASP A 45 24.91 73.61 -12.38
CA ASP A 45 25.00 74.97 -11.90
C ASP A 45 26.26 75.28 -11.07
N LYS A 46 26.45 76.56 -10.72
CA LYS A 46 27.57 76.99 -9.90
C LYS A 46 27.54 76.45 -8.48
N ASN A 47 26.39 76.08 -7.99
CA ASN A 47 26.18 75.49 -6.65
C ASN A 47 26.34 73.94 -6.64
N GLY A 48 26.72 73.34 -7.78
CA GLY A 48 26.91 71.93 -7.88
C GLY A 48 25.63 71.12 -8.15
N ARG A 49 24.49 71.77 -8.30
CA ARG A 49 23.20 71.14 -8.61
C ARG A 49 23.19 70.69 -10.05
N ILE A 50 22.71 69.47 -10.31
CA ILE A 50 22.64 68.86 -11.65
C ILE A 50 21.19 68.88 -12.14
N TYR A 51 21.02 69.19 -13.42
CA TYR A 51 19.75 69.25 -14.12
C TYR A 51 19.79 68.29 -15.32
N PHE A 52 18.74 67.49 -15.48
CA PHE A 52 18.56 66.64 -16.66
C PHE A 52 17.17 66.83 -17.23
N GLY A 53 17.08 67.14 -18.53
CA GLY A 53 15.82 67.17 -19.22
C GLY A 53 15.30 65.78 -19.55
N CYS A 54 14.00 65.57 -19.36
CA CYS A 54 13.31 64.36 -19.72
C CYS A 54 12.02 64.65 -20.45
N ILE A 55 11.33 63.68 -20.98
CA ILE A 55 10.13 63.87 -21.83
C ILE A 55 9.05 64.68 -21.10
N ASN A 56 8.88 64.50 -19.80
CA ASN A 56 7.82 65.13 -19.00
C ASN A 56 8.29 66.36 -18.22
N GLY A 57 9.41 66.96 -18.59
CA GLY A 57 9.97 68.14 -17.90
C GLY A 57 11.46 68.01 -17.64
N PHE A 58 11.91 68.43 -16.47
CA PHE A 58 13.30 68.25 -16.05
C PHE A 58 13.36 67.80 -14.55
N ILE A 59 14.41 67.12 -14.22
CA ILE A 59 14.75 66.84 -12.83
C ILE A 59 15.96 67.67 -12.41
N SER A 60 16.00 68.06 -11.13
CA SER A 60 17.16 68.71 -10.56
C SER A 60 17.46 68.16 -9.17
N PHE A 61 18.73 67.93 -8.89
CA PHE A 61 19.17 67.41 -7.57
C PHE A 61 20.58 67.89 -7.25
N ALA A 62 20.88 67.87 -5.97
CA ALA A 62 22.25 67.95 -5.50
C ALA A 62 22.79 66.49 -5.38
N PRO A 63 23.97 66.15 -5.95
CA PRO A 63 24.53 64.83 -5.81
C PRO A 63 24.72 64.39 -4.34
N SER A 64 24.91 65.29 -3.43
CA SER A 64 25.01 65.06 -1.98
C SER A 64 23.70 64.65 -1.31
N SER A 65 22.56 64.84 -1.98
CA SER A 65 21.24 64.43 -1.48
C SER A 65 20.93 62.95 -1.69
N PHE A 66 21.73 62.26 -2.46
CA PHE A 66 21.59 60.82 -2.63
C PHE A 66 22.30 60.11 -1.49
N ILE A 67 21.53 59.62 -0.56
CA ILE A 67 21.96 58.83 0.59
C ILE A 67 21.57 57.39 0.33
N ASP A 68 22.53 56.48 0.46
CA ASP A 68 22.25 55.05 0.36
C ASP A 68 21.33 54.62 1.51
N ASN A 69 20.40 53.72 1.20
CA ASN A 69 19.45 53.20 2.14
C ASN A 69 20.04 51.99 2.86
N ASP A 70 20.56 52.18 4.07
CA ASP A 70 21.10 51.13 4.92
C ASP A 70 20.04 50.39 5.74
N PHE A 71 18.74 50.70 5.52
CA PHE A 71 17.65 50.09 6.25
C PHE A 71 17.51 48.61 5.87
N LEU A 72 17.55 47.76 6.89
CA LEU A 72 17.38 46.33 6.76
C LEU A 72 15.90 45.96 6.72
N PRO A 73 15.37 45.44 5.60
CA PRO A 73 13.95 45.15 5.49
C PRO A 73 13.57 43.94 6.32
N SER A 74 12.56 44.07 7.19
CA SER A 74 11.98 42.91 7.88
C SER A 74 11.19 42.06 6.89
N VAL A 75 11.41 40.75 6.92
CA VAL A 75 10.73 39.79 6.05
C VAL A 75 9.60 39.10 6.80
N LEU A 76 8.40 39.17 6.21
CA LEU A 76 7.20 38.56 6.79
C LEU A 76 6.56 37.59 5.79
N ILE A 77 5.98 36.51 6.33
CA ILE A 77 5.03 35.67 5.63
C ILE A 77 3.65 36.22 5.94
N THR A 78 2.98 36.78 4.94
CA THR A 78 1.73 37.54 5.11
C THR A 78 0.50 36.68 4.99
N ASP A 79 0.50 35.73 4.05
CA ASP A 79 -0.61 34.85 3.79
C ASP A 79 -0.15 33.41 3.62
N PHE A 80 -1.04 32.49 4.01
CA PHE A 80 -0.94 31.06 3.77
C PHE A 80 -2.22 30.59 3.08
N MET A 81 -2.06 29.84 2.02
CA MET A 81 -3.17 29.33 1.21
C MET A 81 -3.01 27.81 1.03
N LEU A 82 -4.12 27.09 1.17
CA LEU A 82 -4.25 25.69 0.78
C LEU A 82 -5.12 25.58 -0.47
N PHE A 83 -4.63 24.92 -1.50
CA PHE A 83 -5.34 24.78 -2.79
C PHE A 83 -5.86 26.13 -3.32
N ASN A 84 -5.03 27.17 -3.28
CA ASN A 84 -5.33 28.55 -3.69
C ASN A 84 -6.44 29.24 -2.87
N LYS A 85 -6.88 28.67 -1.74
CA LYS A 85 -7.82 29.32 -0.81
C LYS A 85 -7.07 29.79 0.43
N LYS A 86 -7.33 31.05 0.83
CA LYS A 86 -6.72 31.61 2.04
C LYS A 86 -7.19 30.84 3.26
N VAL A 87 -6.25 30.44 4.10
CA VAL A 87 -6.52 29.72 5.36
C VAL A 87 -6.83 30.72 6.46
N VAL A 88 -7.96 30.54 7.13
CA VAL A 88 -8.40 31.36 8.25
C VAL A 88 -8.01 30.68 9.55
N VAL A 89 -7.51 31.45 10.53
CA VAL A 89 -7.11 30.98 11.83
C VAL A 89 -8.32 30.51 12.62
N GLY A 90 -8.23 29.32 13.24
CA GLY A 90 -9.28 28.78 14.11
C GLY A 90 -10.47 28.15 13.40
N GLU A 91 -10.50 28.13 12.08
CA GLU A 91 -11.53 27.43 11.31
C GLU A 91 -11.36 25.92 11.44
N LYS A 92 -12.47 25.18 11.36
CA LYS A 92 -12.44 23.70 11.47
C LYS A 92 -11.60 23.09 10.33
N GLY A 93 -10.54 22.36 10.72
CA GLY A 93 -9.57 21.78 9.77
C GLY A 93 -8.45 22.72 9.34
N SER A 94 -8.40 23.95 9.88
CA SER A 94 -7.29 24.86 9.65
C SER A 94 -6.02 24.39 10.37
N PRO A 95 -4.88 24.33 9.68
CA PRO A 95 -3.59 24.03 10.30
C PRO A 95 -3.03 25.22 11.10
N LEU A 96 -3.65 26.41 10.98
CA LEU A 96 -3.21 27.61 11.65
C LEU A 96 -3.90 27.80 13.01
N LYS A 97 -3.10 27.74 14.08
CA LYS A 97 -3.54 28.08 15.45
C LYS A 97 -3.47 29.58 15.73
N GLN A 98 -2.62 30.29 15.01
CA GLN A 98 -2.41 31.73 15.06
C GLN A 98 -2.04 32.27 13.68
N SER A 99 -1.92 33.60 13.54
CA SER A 99 -1.51 34.21 12.26
C SER A 99 -0.21 33.57 11.75
N ILE A 100 -0.16 33.30 10.44
CA ILE A 100 1.04 32.74 9.78
C ILE A 100 2.27 33.65 9.98
N THR A 101 2.06 34.95 10.09
CA THR A 101 3.11 35.93 10.33
C THR A 101 3.85 35.68 11.66
N LEU A 102 3.14 35.22 12.67
CA LEU A 102 3.67 34.93 14.00
C LEU A 102 4.04 33.44 14.19
N SER A 103 3.60 32.59 13.27
CA SER A 103 3.84 31.15 13.36
C SER A 103 5.27 30.79 12.97
N ASN A 104 5.93 29.95 13.76
CA ASN A 104 7.24 29.40 13.45
C ASN A 104 7.16 27.96 12.96
N HIS A 105 5.99 27.32 13.12
CA HIS A 105 5.75 25.95 12.70
C HIS A 105 4.28 25.77 12.32
N ILE A 106 4.04 24.99 11.24
CA ILE A 106 2.73 24.54 10.81
C ILE A 106 2.74 23.03 10.59
N GLU A 107 1.63 22.38 10.90
CA GLU A 107 1.43 20.96 10.69
C GLU A 107 0.29 20.73 9.69
N LEU A 108 0.57 20.02 8.62
CA LEU A 108 -0.35 19.76 7.51
C LEU A 108 -0.74 18.29 7.48
N GLN A 109 -2.00 18.01 7.19
CA GLN A 109 -2.45 16.64 6.92
C GLN A 109 -1.91 16.16 5.57
N SER A 110 -1.85 14.85 5.36
CA SER A 110 -1.36 14.25 4.11
C SER A 110 -2.09 14.73 2.86
N ASN A 111 -3.35 15.10 2.99
CA ASN A 111 -4.16 15.67 1.91
C ASN A 111 -3.99 17.18 1.73
N GLN A 112 -3.22 17.86 2.58
CA GLN A 112 -2.91 19.31 2.52
C GLN A 112 -1.52 19.56 1.94
N ASN A 113 -1.11 18.78 0.96
CA ASN A 113 0.24 18.75 0.40
C ASN A 113 0.49 19.77 -0.73
N SER A 114 -0.50 20.63 -1.04
CA SER A 114 -0.39 21.69 -2.03
C SER A 114 -0.79 23.00 -1.41
N PHE A 115 0.18 23.90 -1.29
CA PHE A 115 0.02 25.13 -0.55
C PHE A 115 0.83 26.28 -1.15
N SER A 116 0.47 27.49 -0.77
CA SER A 116 1.16 28.69 -1.22
C SER A 116 1.36 29.68 -0.09
N PHE A 117 2.46 30.43 -0.17
CA PHE A 117 2.78 31.51 0.76
C PHE A 117 2.87 32.82 -0.01
N ARG A 118 2.41 33.91 0.61
CA ARG A 118 2.74 35.24 0.19
C ARG A 118 3.76 35.82 1.17
N ILE A 119 4.82 36.39 0.65
CA ILE A 119 5.90 36.99 1.44
C ILE A 119 6.05 38.44 1.11
N ALA A 120 6.52 39.24 2.06
CA ALA A 120 6.75 40.67 1.87
C ALA A 120 8.02 41.12 2.63
N ALA A 121 8.76 42.03 2.01
CA ALA A 121 9.84 42.77 2.68
C ALA A 121 9.31 44.16 3.07
N ILE A 122 9.39 44.48 4.33
CA ILE A 122 8.92 45.77 4.86
C ILE A 122 10.05 46.78 4.74
N SER A 123 9.99 47.54 3.64
CA SER A 123 10.82 48.72 3.39
C SER A 123 9.99 49.71 2.56
N TYR A 124 9.74 50.89 3.08
CA TYR A 124 8.77 51.85 2.51
C TYR A 124 9.36 52.77 1.46
N GLN A 125 10.69 52.90 1.36
CA GLN A 125 11.34 53.88 0.49
C GLN A 125 11.11 53.57 -1.00
N SER A 126 11.21 52.30 -1.40
CA SER A 126 10.93 51.84 -2.76
C SER A 126 10.45 50.37 -2.73
N PRO A 127 9.22 50.09 -2.26
CA PRO A 127 8.75 48.74 -1.96
C PRO A 127 8.79 47.80 -3.18
N SER A 128 8.56 48.34 -4.39
CA SER A 128 8.56 47.55 -5.63
C SER A 128 9.94 47.09 -6.08
N MET A 129 11.01 47.63 -5.49
CA MET A 129 12.41 47.28 -5.79
C MET A 129 13.05 46.38 -4.74
N ASN A 130 12.34 46.07 -3.66
CA ASN A 130 12.83 45.11 -2.67
C ASN A 130 12.98 43.73 -3.33
N THR A 131 14.08 43.05 -3.01
CA THR A 131 14.35 41.70 -3.52
C THR A 131 14.09 40.71 -2.41
N LEU A 132 13.36 39.65 -2.73
CA LEU A 132 13.09 38.54 -1.83
C LEU A 132 13.62 37.24 -2.43
N LEU A 133 14.35 36.46 -1.63
CA LEU A 133 14.76 35.10 -1.98
C LEU A 133 14.15 34.13 -0.99
N TYR A 134 13.76 32.97 -1.49
CA TYR A 134 13.20 31.89 -0.70
C TYR A 134 13.82 30.56 -1.06
N ARG A 135 13.80 29.61 -0.13
CA ARG A 135 14.19 28.22 -0.33
C ARG A 135 13.42 27.35 0.65
N LEU A 136 12.85 26.26 0.18
CA LEU A 136 12.25 25.22 0.99
C LEU A 136 13.28 24.11 1.21
N GLU A 137 13.98 24.14 2.36
CA GLU A 137 14.92 23.08 2.71
C GLU A 137 14.20 21.74 2.87
N GLY A 138 14.79 20.69 2.32
CA GLY A 138 14.18 19.37 2.16
C GLY A 138 13.50 19.15 0.82
N TYR A 139 13.38 20.22 -0.02
CA TYR A 139 12.82 20.13 -1.36
C TYR A 139 13.64 20.90 -2.41
N ASP A 140 13.94 22.18 -2.17
CA ASP A 140 14.70 23.02 -3.09
C ASP A 140 16.21 22.85 -2.86
N SER A 141 16.98 22.72 -3.93
CA SER A 141 18.46 22.71 -3.89
C SER A 141 19.03 24.13 -3.77
N GLU A 142 18.39 25.14 -4.40
CA GLU A 142 18.90 26.49 -4.54
C GLU A 142 17.91 27.55 -4.03
N TRP A 143 18.40 28.79 -3.92
CA TRP A 143 17.59 29.94 -3.61
C TRP A 143 16.86 30.44 -4.86
N HIS A 144 15.57 30.67 -4.74
CA HIS A 144 14.72 31.21 -5.79
C HIS A 144 14.39 32.67 -5.53
N THR A 145 14.31 33.47 -6.59
CA THR A 145 13.83 34.85 -6.50
C THR A 145 12.29 34.85 -6.46
N ALA A 146 11.74 35.51 -5.46
CA ALA A 146 10.29 35.64 -5.37
C ALA A 146 9.77 36.68 -6.41
N GLY A 147 8.79 36.26 -7.17
CA GLY A 147 8.04 37.15 -8.05
C GLY A 147 6.97 37.96 -7.29
N LYS A 148 6.11 38.66 -8.01
CA LYS A 148 4.97 39.42 -7.42
C LYS A 148 3.83 38.51 -6.93
N GLY A 149 3.82 37.25 -7.30
CA GLY A 149 2.79 36.27 -6.93
C GLY A 149 3.12 35.48 -5.68
N PRO A 150 2.21 34.61 -5.24
CA PRO A 150 2.48 33.69 -4.15
C PRO A 150 3.51 32.60 -4.57
N ILE A 151 4.30 32.17 -3.62
CA ILE A 151 5.18 31.01 -3.76
C ILE A 151 4.33 29.76 -3.61
N THR A 152 4.31 28.90 -4.61
CA THR A 152 3.44 27.72 -4.63
C THR A 152 4.26 26.45 -4.67
N TYR A 153 3.92 25.53 -3.80
CA TYR A 153 4.42 24.15 -3.78
C TYR A 153 3.24 23.19 -3.98
N SER A 154 3.38 22.24 -4.88
CA SER A 154 2.31 21.31 -5.23
C SER A 154 2.75 19.88 -5.02
N ASN A 155 1.87 19.09 -4.40
CA ASN A 155 2.05 17.65 -4.21
C ASN A 155 3.37 17.26 -3.52
N LEU A 156 3.72 17.99 -2.43
CA LEU A 156 4.90 17.65 -1.64
C LEU A 156 4.71 16.29 -0.94
N PRO A 157 5.75 15.44 -0.90
CA PRO A 157 5.73 14.23 -0.10
C PRO A 157 5.53 14.52 1.40
N TYR A 158 5.08 13.54 2.17
CA TYR A 158 5.09 13.66 3.63
C TYR A 158 6.53 13.78 4.14
N GLY A 159 6.72 14.62 5.14
CA GLY A 159 8.06 14.91 5.66
C GLY A 159 8.12 16.22 6.42
N THR A 160 9.32 16.61 6.79
CA THR A 160 9.59 17.88 7.49
C THR A 160 10.41 18.77 6.56
N TYR A 161 9.94 19.99 6.39
CA TYR A 161 10.53 21.00 5.52
C TYR A 161 10.76 22.29 6.33
N MET A 162 11.67 23.14 5.86
CA MET A 162 11.89 24.45 6.45
C MET A 162 11.92 25.50 5.36
N LEU A 163 10.89 26.35 5.32
CA LEU A 163 10.86 27.52 4.44
C LEU A 163 11.78 28.57 5.04
N ARG A 164 12.77 28.99 4.26
CA ARG A 164 13.66 30.12 4.57
C ARG A 164 13.43 31.25 3.60
N VAL A 165 13.29 32.47 4.13
CA VAL A 165 13.07 33.68 3.33
C VAL A 165 14.03 34.75 3.80
N LYS A 166 14.70 35.39 2.84
CA LYS A 166 15.57 36.55 3.09
C LYS A 166 15.23 37.69 2.15
N GLY A 167 15.45 38.92 2.60
CA GLY A 167 15.11 40.12 1.85
C GLY A 167 16.26 41.13 1.77
N ALA A 168 16.28 41.85 0.66
CA ALA A 168 17.10 43.04 0.49
C ALA A 168 16.24 44.24 0.21
N ASN A 169 16.69 45.41 0.62
CA ASN A 169 16.05 46.68 0.26
C ASN A 169 16.32 47.04 -1.20
N SER A 170 15.78 48.20 -1.64
CA SER A 170 15.94 48.71 -3.00
C SER A 170 17.39 49.00 -3.41
N ASP A 171 18.29 49.11 -2.45
CA ASP A 171 19.71 49.40 -2.66
C ASP A 171 20.58 48.15 -2.61
N GLY A 172 19.95 46.96 -2.47
CA GLY A 172 20.64 45.68 -2.46
C GLY A 172 21.23 45.29 -1.10
N VAL A 173 20.88 46.01 -0.01
CA VAL A 173 21.36 45.69 1.34
C VAL A 173 20.49 44.55 1.92
N TRP A 174 21.12 43.42 2.11
CA TRP A 174 20.49 42.21 2.63
C TRP A 174 20.31 42.25 4.14
N ASN A 175 19.13 41.88 4.61
CA ASN A 175 18.95 41.60 6.02
C ASN A 175 19.62 40.25 6.37
N PRO A 176 20.52 40.22 7.37
CA PRO A 176 21.13 38.96 7.83
C PRO A 176 20.12 38.03 8.49
N ASP A 177 19.03 38.57 9.04
CA ASP A 177 17.97 37.79 9.67
C ASP A 177 17.11 37.07 8.63
N VAL A 178 17.19 35.76 8.64
CA VAL A 178 16.40 34.90 7.76
C VAL A 178 15.10 34.51 8.47
N ARG A 179 13.95 34.84 7.86
CA ARG A 179 12.65 34.37 8.34
C ARG A 179 12.52 32.88 8.05
N THR A 180 12.27 32.06 9.07
CA THR A 180 12.09 30.61 8.96
C THR A 180 10.68 30.20 9.35
N LEU A 181 10.15 29.15 8.65
CA LEU A 181 8.89 28.49 8.99
C LEU A 181 9.05 26.99 8.82
N GLY A 182 8.93 26.25 9.90
CA GLY A 182 8.89 24.80 9.88
C GLY A 182 7.56 24.30 9.34
N ILE A 183 7.59 23.35 8.41
CA ILE A 183 6.41 22.74 7.78
C ILE A 183 6.53 21.23 7.92
N ARG A 184 5.57 20.62 8.61
CA ARG A 184 5.51 19.17 8.75
C ARG A 184 4.26 18.64 8.05
N ILE A 185 4.44 17.80 7.05
CA ILE A 185 3.36 17.09 6.36
C ILE A 185 3.27 15.69 6.94
N LEU A 186 2.13 15.36 7.55
CA LEU A 186 1.89 14.07 8.17
C LEU A 186 1.75 12.95 7.12
N PRO A 187 2.24 11.75 7.41
CA PRO A 187 1.99 10.61 6.55
C PRO A 187 0.50 10.26 6.50
N PRO A 188 0.01 9.68 5.40
CA PRO A 188 -1.36 9.20 5.32
C PRO A 188 -1.62 8.08 6.33
N PHE A 189 -2.87 7.93 6.77
CA PHE A 189 -3.27 7.01 7.83
C PHE A 189 -2.84 5.55 7.58
N TYR A 190 -2.82 5.12 6.31
CA TYR A 190 -2.42 3.76 5.92
C TYR A 190 -0.90 3.49 6.04
N LEU A 191 -0.08 4.51 6.26
CA LEU A 191 1.35 4.43 6.60
C LEU A 191 1.61 4.68 8.08
N SER A 192 0.59 4.75 8.92
CA SER A 192 0.74 4.89 10.35
C SER A 192 1.16 3.56 11.00
N VAL A 193 1.77 3.63 12.18
CA VAL A 193 2.16 2.43 12.97
C VAL A 193 0.96 1.53 13.23
N TRP A 194 -0.22 2.12 13.48
CA TRP A 194 -1.46 1.38 13.70
C TRP A 194 -1.93 0.61 12.45
N ALA A 195 -1.76 1.19 11.26
CA ALA A 195 -2.09 0.51 10.01
C ALA A 195 -1.19 -0.71 9.79
N TYR A 196 0.11 -0.60 10.05
CA TYR A 196 1.03 -1.74 9.97
C TYR A 196 0.69 -2.85 10.96
N LEU A 197 0.28 -2.51 12.19
CA LEU A 197 -0.19 -3.52 13.16
C LEU A 197 -1.43 -4.27 12.65
N ILE A 198 -2.38 -3.56 12.06
CA ILE A 198 -3.58 -4.17 11.44
C ILE A 198 -3.18 -5.08 10.27
N TYR A 199 -2.25 -4.66 9.40
CA TYR A 199 -1.79 -5.47 8.28
C TYR A 199 -1.12 -6.75 8.76
N ILE A 200 -0.26 -6.69 9.78
CA ILE A 200 0.38 -7.86 10.38
C ILE A 200 -0.68 -8.82 10.94
N LEU A 201 -1.68 -8.31 11.66
CA LEU A 201 -2.76 -9.11 12.23
C LEU A 201 -3.61 -9.78 11.15
N LEU A 202 -3.91 -9.10 10.06
CA LEU A 202 -4.62 -9.67 8.91
C LEU A 202 -3.80 -10.77 8.23
N ILE A 203 -2.49 -10.57 8.04
CA ILE A 203 -1.60 -11.59 7.46
C ILE A 203 -1.53 -12.82 8.35
N LEU A 204 -1.38 -12.64 9.66
CA LEU A 204 -1.39 -13.74 10.62
C LEU A 204 -2.74 -14.47 10.62
N GLY A 205 -3.84 -13.75 10.62
CA GLY A 205 -5.19 -14.32 10.55
C GLY A 205 -5.41 -15.18 9.30
N THR A 206 -5.03 -14.67 8.14
CA THR A 206 -5.12 -15.41 6.88
C THR A 206 -4.21 -16.64 6.86
N PHE A 207 -3.01 -16.54 7.42
CA PHE A 207 -2.10 -17.67 7.56
C PHE A 207 -2.69 -18.77 8.47
N PHE A 208 -3.23 -18.41 9.64
CA PHE A 208 -3.89 -19.37 10.53
C PHE A 208 -5.12 -20.00 9.89
N ALA A 209 -5.96 -19.20 9.23
CA ALA A 209 -7.14 -19.72 8.53
C ALA A 209 -6.75 -20.74 7.45
N LEU A 210 -5.73 -20.43 6.64
CA LEU A 210 -5.21 -21.34 5.63
C LEU A 210 -4.61 -22.59 6.27
N PHE A 211 -3.83 -22.44 7.34
CA PHE A 211 -3.24 -23.58 8.07
C PHE A 211 -4.30 -24.52 8.59
N PHE A 212 -5.34 -24.00 9.27
CA PHE A 212 -6.45 -24.82 9.77
C PHE A 212 -7.25 -25.46 8.64
N TYR A 213 -7.48 -24.75 7.55
CA TYR A 213 -8.15 -25.31 6.37
C TYR A 213 -7.37 -26.49 5.78
N LEU A 214 -6.06 -26.32 5.55
CA LEU A 214 -5.21 -27.39 5.01
C LEU A 214 -5.14 -28.59 5.97
N ARG A 215 -4.98 -28.33 7.28
CA ARG A 215 -4.96 -29.38 8.30
C ARG A 215 -6.26 -30.17 8.34
N LYS A 216 -7.41 -29.48 8.30
CA LYS A 216 -8.72 -30.14 8.24
C LYS A 216 -8.84 -31.03 7.01
N ARG A 217 -8.46 -30.51 5.84
CA ARG A 217 -8.49 -31.25 4.58
C ARG A 217 -7.61 -32.53 4.61
N THR A 218 -6.42 -32.44 5.23
CA THR A 218 -5.52 -33.58 5.37
C THR A 218 -6.11 -34.66 6.30
N ILE A 219 -6.68 -34.23 7.43
CA ILE A 219 -7.33 -35.15 8.39
C ILE A 219 -8.53 -35.86 7.72
N GLU A 220 -9.37 -35.14 7.01
CA GLU A 220 -10.51 -35.73 6.27
C GLU A 220 -10.06 -36.73 5.19
N LYS A 221 -8.96 -36.42 4.48
CA LYS A 221 -8.38 -37.33 3.51
C LYS A 221 -7.87 -38.62 4.17
N GLN A 222 -7.10 -38.53 5.27
CA GLN A 222 -6.60 -39.66 6.01
C GLN A 222 -7.73 -40.53 6.59
N ARG A 223 -8.80 -39.88 7.08
CA ARG A 223 -9.97 -40.63 7.59
C ARG A 223 -10.66 -41.44 6.47
N LYS A 224 -10.86 -40.84 5.28
CA LYS A 224 -11.44 -41.58 4.13
C LYS A 224 -10.55 -42.72 3.64
N GLU A 225 -9.24 -42.54 3.67
CA GLU A 225 -8.29 -43.61 3.32
C GLU A 225 -8.33 -44.75 4.33
N MET A 226 -8.43 -44.44 5.62
CA MET A 226 -8.56 -45.45 6.68
C MET A 226 -9.88 -46.21 6.57
N GLU A 227 -11.02 -45.51 6.39
CA GLU A 227 -12.33 -46.12 6.19
C GLU A 227 -12.33 -47.09 4.97
N LYS A 228 -11.68 -46.73 3.87
CA LYS A 228 -11.51 -47.60 2.69
C LYS A 228 -10.66 -48.83 3.01
N PHE A 229 -9.54 -48.64 3.71
CA PHE A 229 -8.65 -49.71 4.09
C PHE A 229 -9.35 -50.74 5.01
N GLU A 230 -10.15 -50.26 5.96
CA GLU A 230 -10.95 -51.15 6.85
C GLU A 230 -11.98 -51.95 6.03
N GLN A 231 -12.69 -51.32 5.10
CA GLN A 231 -13.64 -52.00 4.22
C GLN A 231 -12.97 -53.06 3.34
N GLU A 232 -11.81 -52.73 2.75
CA GLU A 232 -11.03 -53.68 1.93
C GLU A 232 -10.57 -54.88 2.76
N LYS A 233 -10.09 -54.65 3.98
CA LYS A 233 -9.71 -55.73 4.93
C LYS A 233 -10.87 -56.62 5.33
N GLU A 234 -12.02 -56.01 5.62
CA GLU A 234 -13.24 -56.77 5.96
C GLU A 234 -13.68 -57.64 4.81
N GLN A 235 -13.63 -57.11 3.58
CA GLN A 235 -13.98 -57.79 2.35
C GLN A 235 -13.00 -58.92 2.02
N GLU A 236 -11.70 -58.73 2.22
CA GLU A 236 -10.66 -59.76 2.08
C GLU A 236 -10.88 -60.92 3.06
N LEU A 237 -11.12 -60.60 4.32
CA LEU A 237 -11.42 -61.58 5.35
C LEU A 237 -12.68 -62.39 5.00
N TYR A 238 -13.71 -61.71 4.54
CA TYR A 238 -14.96 -62.34 4.14
C TYR A 238 -14.74 -63.28 2.96
N THR A 239 -14.02 -62.88 1.91
CA THR A 239 -13.69 -63.71 0.76
C THR A 239 -12.86 -64.92 1.16
N THR A 240 -11.81 -64.74 1.97
CA THR A 240 -10.96 -65.84 2.47
C THR A 240 -11.78 -66.87 3.26
N LYS A 241 -12.74 -66.40 4.07
CA LYS A 241 -13.64 -67.27 4.83
C LYS A 241 -14.55 -68.10 3.95
N ILE A 242 -15.06 -67.53 2.86
CA ILE A 242 -15.90 -68.23 1.86
C ILE A 242 -15.07 -69.30 1.16
N ASP A 243 -13.89 -68.97 0.66
CA ASP A 243 -13.01 -69.90 -0.03
C ASP A 243 -12.63 -71.09 0.88
N PHE A 244 -12.30 -70.81 2.14
CA PHE A 244 -12.02 -71.86 3.12
C PHE A 244 -13.20 -72.84 3.27
N PHE A 245 -14.41 -72.34 3.53
CA PHE A 245 -15.57 -73.24 3.70
C PHE A 245 -15.93 -74.00 2.41
N THR A 246 -15.76 -73.40 1.26
CA THR A 246 -16.00 -74.04 -0.03
C THR A 246 -15.04 -75.21 -0.25
N ASN A 247 -13.74 -74.99 0.00
CA ASN A 247 -12.72 -76.02 -0.13
C ASN A 247 -12.95 -77.14 0.87
N VAL A 248 -13.21 -76.84 2.12
CA VAL A 248 -13.51 -77.85 3.17
C VAL A 248 -14.73 -78.72 2.78
N ALA A 249 -15.79 -78.08 2.27
CA ALA A 249 -16.98 -78.80 1.84
C ALA A 249 -16.68 -79.77 0.67
N HIS A 250 -15.84 -79.35 -0.29
CA HIS A 250 -15.42 -80.25 -1.39
C HIS A 250 -14.54 -81.39 -0.90
N GLU A 251 -13.59 -81.13 0.00
CA GLU A 251 -12.69 -82.15 0.55
C GLU A 251 -13.39 -83.16 1.45
N ILE A 252 -14.51 -82.78 2.12
CA ILE A 252 -15.32 -83.73 2.89
C ILE A 252 -16.28 -84.49 2.01
N ARG A 253 -16.86 -83.88 0.93
CA ARG A 253 -17.78 -84.57 0.03
C ARG A 253 -17.15 -85.79 -0.63
N THR A 254 -15.89 -85.63 -1.11
CA THR A 254 -15.17 -86.66 -1.85
C THR A 254 -15.02 -87.98 -1.03
N PRO A 255 -14.49 -88.02 0.22
CA PRO A 255 -14.40 -89.24 0.99
C PRO A 255 -15.75 -89.80 1.35
N LEU A 256 -16.76 -88.99 1.64
CA LEU A 256 -18.12 -89.45 1.91
C LEU A 256 -18.75 -90.14 0.72
N THR A 257 -18.52 -89.65 -0.48
CA THR A 257 -19.00 -90.29 -1.72
C THR A 257 -18.28 -91.60 -1.98
N LEU A 258 -16.95 -91.65 -1.68
CA LEU A 258 -16.15 -92.90 -1.77
C LEU A 258 -16.57 -93.94 -0.75
N ILE A 259 -17.16 -93.59 0.43
CA ILE A 259 -17.76 -94.48 1.36
C ILE A 259 -19.16 -94.91 0.93
N LYS A 260 -19.97 -94.02 0.41
CA LYS A 260 -21.36 -94.26 0.03
C LYS A 260 -21.47 -95.31 -1.11
N CYS A 261 -20.65 -95.17 -2.18
CA CYS A 261 -20.70 -96.06 -3.32
C CYS A 261 -20.46 -97.54 -2.97
N PRO A 262 -19.39 -97.94 -2.23
CA PRO A 262 -19.21 -99.34 -1.75
C PRO A 262 -20.32 -99.79 -0.82
N LEU A 263 -20.81 -98.94 0.03
CA LEU A 263 -21.86 -99.20 0.98
C LEU A 263 -23.19 -99.53 0.25
N GLU A 264 -23.58 -98.75 -0.75
CA GLU A 264 -24.74 -99.02 -1.55
C GLU A 264 -24.61 -100.34 -2.35
N ASN A 265 -23.36 -100.66 -2.85
CA ASN A 265 -23.10 -101.95 -3.55
C ASN A 265 -23.26 -103.17 -2.62
N VAL A 266 -22.77 -103.07 -1.37
CA VAL A 266 -22.90 -104.16 -0.37
C VAL A 266 -24.36 -104.30 0.05
N LEU A 267 -25.11 -103.20 0.26
CA LEU A 267 -26.54 -103.24 0.61
C LEU A 267 -27.41 -103.83 -0.49
N ALA A 268 -26.97 -103.88 -1.74
CA ALA A 268 -27.65 -104.46 -2.88
C ALA A 268 -27.52 -106.00 -2.89
N ASP A 269 -26.61 -106.61 -2.09
CA ASP A 269 -26.45 -108.06 -2.00
C ASP A 269 -27.60 -108.68 -1.22
N ARG A 270 -28.20 -109.73 -1.81
CA ARG A 270 -29.37 -110.40 -1.21
C ARG A 270 -29.01 -111.44 -0.14
N GLU A 271 -27.73 -111.82 0.03
CA GLU A 271 -27.28 -112.89 0.94
C GLU A 271 -26.84 -112.32 2.31
N LEU A 272 -27.00 -111.06 2.61
CA LEU A 272 -26.63 -110.47 3.91
C LEU A 272 -27.58 -110.92 5.01
N SER A 273 -26.96 -111.23 6.19
CA SER A 273 -27.74 -111.48 7.42
C SER A 273 -28.50 -110.21 7.84
N GLU A 274 -29.67 -110.35 8.43
CA GLU A 274 -30.58 -109.25 8.77
C GLU A 274 -29.92 -108.23 9.76
N ASN A 275 -29.06 -108.67 10.69
CA ASN A 275 -28.31 -107.85 11.61
C ASN A 275 -27.26 -106.92 10.85
N VAL A 276 -26.51 -107.54 9.92
CA VAL A 276 -25.47 -106.78 9.13
C VAL A 276 -26.15 -105.78 8.19
N ARG A 277 -27.28 -106.13 7.59
CA ARG A 277 -28.05 -105.21 6.77
C ARG A 277 -28.52 -104.02 7.57
N MET A 278 -29.03 -104.19 8.76
CA MET A 278 -29.49 -103.10 9.64
C MET A 278 -28.34 -102.15 9.98
N GLU A 279 -27.14 -102.65 10.33
CA GLU A 279 -25.95 -101.86 10.66
C GLU A 279 -25.49 -101.05 9.41
N LEU A 280 -25.50 -101.60 8.20
CA LEU A 280 -25.11 -100.94 6.97
C LEU A 280 -26.13 -99.90 6.58
N GLU A 281 -27.45 -100.12 6.76
CA GLU A 281 -28.49 -99.15 6.51
C GLU A 281 -28.34 -97.91 7.46
N ILE A 282 -27.97 -98.18 8.76
CA ILE A 282 -27.67 -97.06 9.63
C ILE A 282 -26.43 -96.27 9.18
N MET A 283 -25.40 -96.94 8.68
CA MET A 283 -24.22 -96.23 8.11
C MET A 283 -24.60 -95.40 6.87
N ASP A 284 -25.39 -95.93 5.94
CA ASP A 284 -25.83 -95.21 4.76
C ASP A 284 -26.66 -93.95 5.08
N GLN A 285 -27.58 -94.11 6.03
CA GLN A 285 -28.37 -93.02 6.55
C GLN A 285 -27.50 -91.87 7.13
N ASN A 286 -26.43 -92.26 7.88
CA ASN A 286 -25.52 -91.32 8.49
C ASN A 286 -24.64 -90.60 7.45
N VAL A 287 -24.13 -91.34 6.42
CA VAL A 287 -23.41 -90.73 5.25
C VAL A 287 -24.29 -89.78 4.49
N GLU A 288 -25.54 -90.16 4.21
CA GLU A 288 -26.50 -89.32 3.53
C GLU A 288 -26.85 -88.05 4.32
N ARG A 289 -27.01 -88.23 5.64
CA ARG A 289 -27.21 -87.09 6.54
C ARG A 289 -26.02 -86.15 6.52
N LEU A 290 -24.77 -86.58 6.53
CA LEU A 290 -23.56 -85.76 6.45
C LEU A 290 -23.46 -85.07 5.12
N LEU A 291 -23.74 -85.74 3.99
CA LEU A 291 -23.78 -85.08 2.65
C LEU A 291 -24.82 -83.98 2.58
N ASN A 292 -26.00 -84.20 3.16
CA ASN A 292 -27.05 -83.23 3.23
C ASN A 292 -26.67 -81.99 4.05
N LEU A 293 -26.01 -82.21 5.24
CA LEU A 293 -25.49 -81.10 6.05
C LEU A 293 -24.45 -80.29 5.33
N ILE A 294 -23.53 -80.87 4.54
CA ILE A 294 -22.53 -80.20 3.74
C ILE A 294 -23.22 -79.39 2.64
N ASN A 295 -24.22 -79.99 1.95
CA ASN A 295 -24.97 -79.26 0.95
C ASN A 295 -25.74 -78.07 1.54
N GLN A 296 -26.40 -78.25 2.69
CA GLN A 296 -27.05 -77.17 3.42
C GLN A 296 -26.07 -76.06 3.81
N LEU A 297 -24.85 -76.38 4.25
CA LEU A 297 -23.80 -75.40 4.55
C LEU A 297 -23.41 -74.59 3.32
N LEU A 298 -23.21 -75.24 2.18
CA LEU A 298 -22.91 -74.61 0.89
C LEU A 298 -24.07 -73.76 0.37
N ASP A 299 -25.30 -74.23 0.51
CA ASP A 299 -26.48 -73.44 0.08
C ASP A 299 -26.76 -72.24 0.96
N PHE A 300 -26.58 -72.38 2.32
CA PHE A 300 -26.63 -71.27 3.24
C PHE A 300 -25.59 -70.20 2.85
N ARG A 301 -24.36 -70.59 2.52
CA ARG A 301 -23.31 -69.69 2.05
C ARG A 301 -23.62 -69.04 0.70
N LYS A 302 -24.21 -69.74 -0.24
CA LYS A 302 -24.66 -69.16 -1.51
C LYS A 302 -25.75 -68.11 -1.32
N ALA A 303 -26.67 -68.36 -0.39
CA ALA A 303 -27.73 -67.44 0.00
C ALA A 303 -27.20 -66.18 0.64
N GLU A 304 -26.22 -66.31 1.56
CA GLU A 304 -25.54 -65.22 2.22
C GLU A 304 -24.81 -64.28 1.21
N ASN A 305 -24.26 -64.88 0.11
CA ASN A 305 -23.44 -64.16 -0.88
C ASN A 305 -24.28 -63.50 -2.01
N LYS A 306 -25.45 -64.04 -2.38
CA LYS A 306 -26.26 -63.58 -3.52
C LYS A 306 -27.60 -62.98 -3.15
N GLY A 307 -27.98 -62.99 -1.88
CA GLY A 307 -29.34 -62.67 -1.46
C GLY A 307 -30.35 -63.68 -1.98
N PHE A 308 -31.36 -63.99 -1.17
CA PHE A 308 -32.46 -64.84 -1.66
C PHE A 308 -33.23 -64.18 -2.79
N LYS A 309 -33.15 -64.68 -4.02
CA LYS A 309 -34.18 -64.41 -5.01
C LYS A 309 -35.40 -65.25 -4.68
N LEU A 310 -36.38 -64.67 -3.98
CA LEU A 310 -37.70 -65.25 -3.81
C LEU A 310 -38.33 -65.40 -5.21
N ASN A 311 -38.63 -66.61 -5.55
CA ASN A 311 -39.38 -66.97 -6.79
C ASN A 311 -40.77 -67.42 -6.30
N PRO A 312 -41.74 -66.50 -6.06
CA PRO A 312 -43.05 -66.86 -5.58
C PRO A 312 -43.78 -67.61 -6.71
N LYS A 313 -44.06 -68.89 -6.50
CA LYS A 313 -45.04 -69.64 -7.31
C LYS A 313 -46.39 -69.49 -6.60
N GLU A 314 -47.38 -69.03 -7.36
CA GLU A 314 -48.76 -69.12 -6.94
C GLU A 314 -49.14 -70.62 -6.86
N TYR A 315 -49.62 -71.04 -5.70
CA TYR A 315 -50.28 -72.32 -5.48
C TYR A 315 -51.80 -72.09 -5.66
N ASN A 316 -52.34 -72.74 -6.68
CA ASN A 316 -53.81 -72.93 -6.81
C ASN A 316 -54.29 -73.96 -5.81
#